data_c930aedd27be3c1c152a11d1f5239c00
#
_entry.id   c930aedd27be3c1c152a11d1f5239c00
#
_cell.length_a   1.000
_cell.length_b   1.000
_cell.length_c   1.000
_cell.angle_alpha   90.00
_cell.angle_beta   90.00
_cell.angle_gamma   90.00
#
_symmetry.space_group_name_H-M   'P 1'
#
loop_
_entity.id
_entity.type
_entity.pdbx_description
1 polymer ?
#
loop_
_entity_poly.entity_id
_entity_poly.type
_entity_poly.pdbx_seq_one_letter_code
_entity_poly.pdbx_strand_id
1 'polypeptide(L)'
;MWKPVIDRQMERKWMYLQVLQLIQQYGAISRVEIANKLHMTRASVTLLIHEMMEKGVLEDIGTCPTSEGKGRRKLLMDVHPSRWLLIGISIQGNHLVVGLTTLGMNTLEKQCIPFPVIQASWASVQEQMIITVRQILKSNYIEESPLQEQV
;
A
#
# COMPACT_ATOMS: atom_id res chain seq x y z
N MET A 1 6.38 -13.96 -31.11
CA MET A 1 6.04 -14.04 -29.68
C MET A 1 6.56 -12.77 -29.02
N TRP A 2 5.67 -11.80 -28.78
CA TRP A 2 6.02 -10.51 -28.20
C TRP A 2 6.30 -10.70 -26.71
N LYS A 3 7.57 -10.52 -26.28
CA LYS A 3 7.91 -10.39 -24.85
C LYS A 3 7.86 -8.90 -24.54
N PRO A 4 6.97 -8.45 -23.64
CA PRO A 4 7.06 -7.07 -23.16
C PRO A 4 8.44 -6.89 -22.52
N VAL A 5 9.12 -5.80 -22.92
CA VAL A 5 10.30 -5.33 -22.16
C VAL A 5 9.75 -4.84 -20.82
N ILE A 6 9.73 -5.74 -19.84
CA ILE A 6 9.35 -5.36 -18.47
C ILE A 6 10.53 -4.56 -17.95
N ASP A 7 10.31 -3.27 -17.76
CA ASP A 7 11.28 -2.38 -17.15
C ASP A 7 11.63 -2.92 -15.75
N ARG A 8 12.92 -2.92 -15.39
CA ARG A 8 13.41 -3.38 -14.07
C ARG A 8 12.70 -2.67 -12.91
N GLN A 9 12.29 -1.42 -13.11
CA GLN A 9 11.48 -0.69 -12.11
C GLN A 9 10.09 -1.30 -11.95
N MET A 10 9.46 -1.73 -13.05
CA MET A 10 8.15 -2.36 -13.01
C MET A 10 8.19 -3.73 -12.34
N GLU A 11 9.22 -4.53 -12.62
CA GLU A 11 9.45 -5.81 -11.92
C GLU A 11 9.63 -5.60 -10.41
N ARG A 12 10.35 -4.54 -10.01
CA ARG A 12 10.60 -4.23 -8.61
C ARG A 12 9.33 -3.76 -7.89
N LYS A 13 8.53 -2.89 -8.53
CA LYS A 13 7.20 -2.50 -8.02
C LYS A 13 6.28 -3.72 -7.86
N TRP A 14 6.33 -4.65 -8.80
CA TRP A 14 5.56 -5.89 -8.72
C TRP A 14 5.97 -6.76 -7.53
N MET A 15 7.27 -6.90 -7.27
CA MET A 15 7.77 -7.63 -6.10
C MET A 15 7.32 -6.99 -4.78
N TYR A 16 7.26 -5.66 -4.69
CA TYR A 16 6.72 -4.97 -3.53
C TYR A 16 5.26 -5.33 -3.29
N LEU A 17 4.44 -5.30 -4.33
CA LEU A 17 3.01 -5.67 -4.23
C LEU A 17 2.84 -7.11 -3.76
N GLN A 18 3.65 -8.03 -4.24
CA GLN A 18 3.60 -9.44 -3.81
C GLN A 18 3.94 -9.58 -2.32
N VAL A 19 4.93 -8.87 -1.81
CA VAL A 19 5.26 -8.87 -0.37
C VAL A 19 4.11 -8.29 0.45
N LEU A 20 3.52 -7.16 0.03
CA LEU A 20 2.37 -6.56 0.71
C LEU A 20 1.16 -7.49 0.72
N GLN A 21 0.89 -8.18 -0.38
CA GLN A 21 -0.18 -9.18 -0.45
C GLN A 21 0.05 -10.35 0.50
N LEU A 22 1.29 -10.82 0.64
CA LEU A 22 1.61 -11.86 1.61
C LEU A 22 1.36 -11.40 3.05
N ILE A 23 1.78 -10.18 3.39
CA ILE A 23 1.55 -9.62 4.73
C ILE A 23 0.05 -9.45 4.98
N GLN A 24 -0.71 -8.95 4.00
CA GLN A 24 -2.16 -8.81 4.11
C GLN A 24 -2.86 -10.16 4.33
N GLN A 25 -2.37 -11.22 3.68
CA GLN A 25 -2.99 -12.56 3.74
C GLN A 25 -2.62 -13.33 5.00
N TYR A 26 -1.37 -13.22 5.46
CA TYR A 26 -0.82 -14.06 6.53
C TYR A 26 -0.49 -13.30 7.82
N GLY A 27 -0.61 -11.97 7.82
CA GLY A 27 -0.12 -11.11 8.89
C GLY A 27 1.40 -10.99 8.86
N ALA A 28 1.98 -10.63 10.00
CA ALA A 28 3.42 -10.48 10.14
C ALA A 28 4.19 -11.73 9.71
N ILE A 29 5.18 -11.56 8.85
CA ILE A 29 5.85 -12.66 8.15
C ILE A 29 7.38 -12.48 8.19
N SER A 30 8.13 -13.58 8.24
CA SER A 30 9.59 -13.56 8.21
C SER A 30 10.15 -13.54 6.79
N ARG A 31 11.39 -13.03 6.64
CA ARG A 31 12.12 -13.04 5.34
C ARG A 31 12.24 -14.44 4.75
N VAL A 32 12.38 -15.47 5.59
CA VAL A 32 12.48 -16.86 5.13
C VAL A 32 11.16 -17.34 4.55
N GLU A 33 10.04 -16.99 5.18
CA GLU A 33 8.71 -17.34 4.69
C GLU A 33 8.37 -16.60 3.40
N ILE A 34 8.74 -15.31 3.29
CA ILE A 34 8.61 -14.55 2.04
C ILE A 34 9.43 -15.22 0.92
N ALA A 35 10.69 -15.58 1.18
CA ALA A 35 11.54 -16.24 0.21
C ALA A 35 10.93 -17.56 -0.29
N ASN A 36 10.39 -18.37 0.61
CA ASN A 36 9.75 -19.63 0.27
C ASN A 36 8.46 -19.44 -0.55
N LYS A 37 7.60 -18.49 -0.15
CA LYS A 37 6.31 -18.24 -0.81
C LYS A 37 6.46 -17.60 -2.18
N LEU A 38 7.46 -16.73 -2.37
CA LEU A 38 7.74 -16.07 -3.66
C LEU A 38 8.74 -16.81 -4.52
N HIS A 39 9.24 -17.98 -4.07
CA HIS A 39 10.28 -18.74 -4.76
C HIS A 39 11.53 -17.92 -5.10
N MET A 40 11.90 -17.01 -4.20
CA MET A 40 13.05 -16.11 -4.32
C MET A 40 14.23 -16.57 -3.47
N THR A 41 15.44 -16.16 -3.87
CA THR A 41 16.62 -16.39 -3.01
C THR A 41 16.55 -15.54 -1.74
N ARG A 42 17.11 -16.04 -0.64
CA ARG A 42 17.17 -15.29 0.63
C ARG A 42 17.90 -13.95 0.48
N ALA A 43 18.92 -13.90 -0.37
CA ALA A 43 19.68 -12.68 -0.65
C ALA A 43 18.79 -11.64 -1.34
N SER A 44 18.04 -12.04 -2.38
CA SER A 44 17.12 -11.13 -3.09
C SER A 44 16.02 -10.59 -2.17
N VAL A 45 15.44 -11.45 -1.34
CA VAL A 45 14.42 -11.02 -0.36
C VAL A 45 15.03 -10.08 0.68
N THR A 46 16.24 -10.33 1.15
CA THR A 46 16.90 -9.45 2.11
C THR A 46 17.08 -8.03 1.56
N LEU A 47 17.52 -7.90 0.31
CA LEU A 47 17.67 -6.60 -0.35
C LEU A 47 16.31 -5.92 -0.56
N LEU A 48 15.30 -6.67 -1.01
CA LEU A 48 13.95 -6.16 -1.24
C LEU A 48 13.32 -5.62 0.06
N ILE A 49 13.38 -6.40 1.13
CA ILE A 49 12.84 -6.01 2.43
C ILE A 49 13.60 -4.82 3.02
N HIS A 50 14.93 -4.79 2.88
CA HIS A 50 15.73 -3.65 3.34
C HIS A 50 15.29 -2.35 2.66
N GLU A 51 15.13 -2.37 1.34
CA GLU A 51 14.66 -1.22 0.58
C GLU A 51 13.23 -0.80 0.99
N MET A 52 12.32 -1.75 1.22
CA MET A 52 10.96 -1.46 1.69
C MET A 52 10.96 -0.86 3.10
N MET A 53 11.87 -1.28 3.97
CA MET A 53 12.07 -0.70 5.31
C MET A 53 12.67 0.71 5.23
N GLU A 54 13.67 0.95 4.39
CA GLU A 54 14.24 2.29 4.17
C GLU A 54 13.19 3.29 3.68
N LYS A 55 12.29 2.83 2.79
CA LYS A 55 11.13 3.62 2.33
C LYS A 55 10.02 3.75 3.38
N GLY A 56 10.14 3.05 4.51
CA GLY A 56 9.14 3.02 5.57
C GLY A 56 7.82 2.37 5.16
N VAL A 57 7.85 1.45 4.20
CA VAL A 57 6.70 0.63 3.82
C VAL A 57 6.50 -0.51 4.81
N LEU A 58 7.61 -1.10 5.26
CA LEU A 58 7.63 -2.17 6.26
C LEU A 58 8.36 -1.73 7.53
N GLU A 59 8.02 -2.39 8.61
CA GLU A 59 8.72 -2.29 9.89
C GLU A 59 9.02 -3.67 10.48
N ASP A 60 10.02 -3.70 11.34
CA ASP A 60 10.34 -4.87 12.15
C ASP A 60 9.53 -4.82 13.44
N ILE A 61 8.65 -5.77 13.62
CA ILE A 61 7.79 -5.85 14.81
C ILE A 61 8.34 -6.80 15.90
N GLY A 62 9.60 -7.21 15.76
CA GLY A 62 10.28 -8.07 16.73
C GLY A 62 10.34 -9.52 16.33
N THR A 63 10.59 -10.38 17.30
CA THR A 63 10.85 -11.80 17.07
C THR A 63 9.69 -12.67 17.54
N CYS A 64 9.26 -13.61 16.69
CA CYS A 64 8.37 -14.67 17.14
C CYS A 64 9.11 -15.65 18.07
N PRO A 65 8.54 -15.99 19.25
CA PRO A 65 9.05 -17.12 20.02
C PRO A 65 8.86 -18.39 19.19
N THR A 66 9.94 -19.06 18.81
CA THR A 66 9.83 -20.37 18.19
C THR A 66 9.28 -21.34 19.23
N SER A 67 8.19 -22.01 18.91
CA SER A 67 7.51 -23.00 19.75
C SER A 67 8.37 -24.22 20.07
N GLU A 68 9.55 -24.35 19.49
CA GLU A 68 10.53 -25.40 19.73
C GLU A 68 11.92 -24.80 19.99
N GLY A 69 12.33 -24.78 21.23
CA GLY A 69 13.46 -24.08 21.83
C GLY A 69 14.87 -24.28 21.26
N LYS A 70 15.07 -24.53 19.97
CA LYS A 70 16.38 -24.61 19.33
C LYS A 70 16.36 -23.98 17.94
N GLY A 71 16.49 -22.66 17.88
CA GLY A 71 16.65 -21.95 16.60
C GLY A 71 16.81 -20.45 16.78
N ARG A 72 17.50 -19.79 15.84
CA ARG A 72 17.60 -18.32 15.78
C ARG A 72 16.20 -17.74 15.63
N ARG A 73 15.81 -16.86 16.55
CA ARG A 73 14.52 -16.16 16.54
C ARG A 73 14.27 -15.55 15.15
N LYS A 74 13.08 -15.80 14.61
CA LYS A 74 12.68 -15.23 13.32
C LYS A 74 12.25 -13.78 13.54
N LEU A 75 12.85 -12.86 12.78
CA LEU A 75 12.46 -11.47 12.75
C LEU A 75 11.20 -11.35 11.89
N LEU A 76 10.15 -10.77 12.42
CA LEU A 76 8.87 -10.60 11.73
C LEU A 76 8.78 -9.19 11.15
N MET A 77 8.31 -9.13 9.90
CA MET A 77 8.05 -7.89 9.17
C MET A 77 6.54 -7.67 9.06
N ASP A 78 6.12 -6.45 9.27
CA ASP A 78 4.75 -6.03 9.02
C ASP A 78 4.72 -4.69 8.28
N VAL A 79 3.56 -4.33 7.77
CA VAL A 79 3.35 -3.03 7.12
C VAL A 79 3.40 -1.94 8.18
N HIS A 80 4.16 -0.86 7.90
CA HIS A 80 4.18 0.30 8.79
C HIS A 80 2.78 0.93 8.84
N PRO A 81 2.07 0.90 10.00
CA PRO A 81 0.62 1.10 10.04
C PRO A 81 0.18 2.52 9.68
N SER A 82 1.02 3.54 9.91
CA SER A 82 0.61 4.94 9.82
C SER A 82 1.47 5.81 8.89
N ARG A 83 2.53 5.26 8.29
CA ARG A 83 3.45 6.08 7.50
C ARG A 83 2.92 6.44 6.12
N TRP A 84 2.12 5.55 5.53
CA TRP A 84 1.56 5.74 4.21
C TRP A 84 0.05 5.82 4.26
N LEU A 85 -0.47 6.84 3.60
CA LEU A 85 -1.89 7.07 3.44
C LEU A 85 -2.30 6.77 2.01
N LEU A 86 -3.46 6.16 1.87
CA LEU A 86 -4.05 5.81 0.58
C LEU A 86 -5.38 6.53 0.44
N ILE A 87 -5.60 7.12 -0.72
CA ILE A 87 -6.90 7.68 -1.09
C ILE A 87 -7.53 6.76 -2.12
N GLY A 88 -8.68 6.23 -1.78
CA GLY A 88 -9.54 5.46 -2.68
C GLY A 88 -10.71 6.29 -3.16
N ILE A 89 -10.96 6.29 -4.47
CA ILE A 89 -12.11 6.97 -5.07
C ILE A 89 -12.93 5.92 -5.83
N SER A 90 -14.23 5.91 -5.59
CA SER A 90 -15.16 5.02 -6.28
C SER A 90 -16.42 5.78 -6.70
N ILE A 91 -16.90 5.46 -7.88
CA ILE A 91 -18.19 5.94 -8.39
C ILE A 91 -19.19 4.78 -8.31
N GLN A 92 -20.26 4.98 -7.57
CA GLN A 92 -21.29 3.97 -7.35
C GLN A 92 -22.66 4.57 -7.67
N GLY A 93 -23.17 4.29 -8.87
CA GLY A 93 -24.43 4.89 -9.34
C GLY A 93 -24.35 6.43 -9.35
N ASN A 94 -25.20 7.09 -8.55
CA ASN A 94 -25.22 8.54 -8.38
C ASN A 94 -24.47 9.01 -7.11
N HIS A 95 -23.45 8.29 -6.69
CA HIS A 95 -22.64 8.65 -5.54
C HIS A 95 -21.16 8.63 -5.89
N LEU A 96 -20.43 9.64 -5.42
CA LEU A 96 -19.00 9.67 -5.37
C LEU A 96 -18.58 9.26 -3.95
N VAL A 97 -17.80 8.20 -3.86
CA VAL A 97 -17.25 7.73 -2.58
C VAL A 97 -15.76 7.98 -2.57
N VAL A 98 -15.30 8.71 -1.56
CA VAL A 98 -13.87 8.97 -1.33
C VAL A 98 -13.51 8.49 0.07
N GLY A 99 -12.45 7.71 0.18
CA GLY A 99 -11.96 7.19 1.45
C GLY A 99 -10.47 7.44 1.63
N LEU A 100 -10.09 7.81 2.84
CA LEU A 100 -8.72 7.89 3.31
C LEU A 100 -8.45 6.70 4.24
N THR A 101 -7.41 5.95 3.94
CA THR A 101 -7.00 4.78 4.73
C THR A 101 -5.50 4.75 4.91
N THR A 102 -5.03 4.07 5.94
CA THR A 102 -3.60 3.77 6.10
C THR A 102 -3.21 2.58 5.23
N LEU A 103 -1.90 2.38 5.01
CA LEU A 103 -1.41 1.19 4.31
C LEU A 103 -1.78 -0.11 5.03
N GLY A 104 -1.95 -0.07 6.36
CA GLY A 104 -2.49 -1.17 7.17
C GLY A 104 -4.01 -1.37 7.06
N MET A 105 -4.67 -0.75 6.05
CA MET A 105 -6.11 -0.88 5.75
C MET A 105 -7.05 -0.33 6.83
N ASN A 106 -6.56 0.51 7.74
CA ASN A 106 -7.40 1.21 8.71
C ASN A 106 -8.00 2.44 8.06
N THR A 107 -9.33 2.47 7.89
CA THR A 107 -10.04 3.62 7.33
C THR A 107 -10.06 4.76 8.35
N LEU A 108 -9.51 5.91 7.98
CA LEU A 108 -9.47 7.13 8.80
C LEU A 108 -10.72 7.96 8.57
N GLU A 109 -11.10 8.15 7.31
CA GLU A 109 -12.28 8.90 6.92
C GLU A 109 -12.88 8.34 5.64
N LYS A 110 -14.19 8.38 5.51
CA LYS A 110 -14.93 8.02 4.30
C LYS A 110 -16.07 8.99 4.10
N GLN A 111 -16.13 9.59 2.92
CA GLN A 111 -17.25 10.44 2.50
C GLN A 111 -18.00 9.80 1.34
N CYS A 112 -19.33 9.81 1.43
CA CYS A 112 -20.21 9.36 0.38
C CYS A 112 -21.10 10.55 -0.03
N ILE A 113 -20.88 11.09 -1.22
CA ILE A 113 -21.48 12.32 -1.68
C ILE A 113 -22.48 11.97 -2.79
N PRO A 114 -23.75 12.34 -2.65
CA PRO A 114 -24.71 12.27 -3.75
C PRO A 114 -24.21 13.16 -4.89
N PHE A 115 -23.96 12.57 -6.04
CA PHE A 115 -23.49 13.28 -7.23
C PHE A 115 -24.04 12.63 -8.49
N PRO A 116 -24.73 13.35 -9.38
CA PRO A 116 -25.38 12.79 -10.56
C PRO A 116 -24.37 12.47 -11.66
N VAL A 117 -23.51 11.49 -11.41
CA VAL A 117 -22.35 11.13 -12.27
C VAL A 117 -22.77 10.86 -13.71
N ILE A 118 -23.93 10.22 -13.91
CA ILE A 118 -24.42 9.85 -15.26
C ILE A 118 -24.79 11.08 -16.10
N GLN A 119 -25.18 12.17 -15.45
CA GLN A 119 -25.61 13.41 -16.11
C GLN A 119 -24.52 14.49 -16.11
N ALA A 120 -23.46 14.30 -15.33
CA ALA A 120 -22.38 15.26 -15.17
C ALA A 120 -21.34 15.12 -16.30
N SER A 121 -20.71 16.24 -16.65
CA SER A 121 -19.53 16.22 -17.49
C SER A 121 -18.36 15.58 -16.74
N TRP A 122 -17.41 14.99 -17.46
CA TRP A 122 -16.20 14.44 -16.83
C TRP A 122 -15.42 15.51 -16.05
N ALA A 123 -15.38 16.74 -16.55
CA ALA A 123 -14.75 17.87 -15.84
C ALA A 123 -15.40 18.12 -14.46
N SER A 124 -16.74 18.12 -14.40
CA SER A 124 -17.45 18.28 -13.11
C SER A 124 -17.20 17.13 -12.14
N VAL A 125 -17.07 15.90 -12.66
CA VAL A 125 -16.72 14.72 -11.85
C VAL A 125 -15.31 14.88 -11.26
N GLN A 126 -14.34 15.27 -12.09
CA GLN A 126 -12.96 15.51 -11.64
C GLN A 126 -12.89 16.64 -10.59
N GLU A 127 -13.58 17.73 -10.83
CA GLU A 127 -13.63 18.85 -9.87
C GLU A 127 -14.18 18.41 -8.52
N GLN A 128 -15.30 17.67 -8.51
CA GLN A 128 -15.88 17.15 -7.27
C GLN A 128 -14.95 16.17 -6.55
N MET A 129 -14.23 15.31 -7.29
CA MET A 129 -13.21 14.43 -6.71
C MET A 129 -12.11 15.23 -6.00
N ILE A 130 -11.57 16.25 -6.67
CA ILE A 130 -10.50 17.11 -6.14
C ILE A 130 -10.97 17.84 -4.88
N ILE A 131 -12.16 18.43 -4.91
CA ILE A 131 -12.74 19.14 -3.76
C ILE A 131 -12.86 18.20 -2.57
N THR A 132 -13.41 17.00 -2.79
CA THR A 132 -13.63 16.02 -1.71
C THR A 132 -12.31 15.51 -1.13
N VAL A 133 -11.33 15.20 -1.98
CA VAL A 133 -10.00 14.80 -1.53
C VAL A 133 -9.35 15.87 -0.67
N ARG A 134 -9.39 17.14 -1.11
CA ARG A 134 -8.85 18.27 -0.32
C ARG A 134 -9.55 18.45 1.01
N GLN A 135 -10.87 18.27 1.06
CA GLN A 135 -11.63 18.34 2.31
C GLN A 135 -11.17 17.24 3.29
N ILE A 136 -11.05 16.00 2.82
CA ILE A 136 -10.57 14.87 3.64
C ILE A 136 -9.14 15.09 4.12
N LEU A 137 -8.23 15.57 3.27
CA LEU A 137 -6.86 15.86 3.68
C LEU A 137 -6.82 16.95 4.74
N LYS A 138 -7.58 18.02 4.55
CA LYS A 138 -7.65 19.15 5.51
C LYS A 138 -8.25 18.71 6.84
N SER A 139 -9.33 17.92 6.86
CA SER A 139 -9.94 17.43 8.11
C SER A 139 -9.02 16.51 8.91
N ASN A 140 -8.09 15.83 8.23
CA ASN A 140 -7.10 14.96 8.88
C ASN A 140 -5.74 15.65 9.12
N TYR A 141 -5.65 16.98 8.97
CA TYR A 141 -4.41 17.77 9.16
C TYR A 141 -3.25 17.32 8.28
N ILE A 142 -3.56 16.82 7.08
CA ILE A 142 -2.56 16.36 6.11
C ILE A 142 -2.26 17.53 5.17
N GLU A 143 -1.02 17.99 5.16
CA GLU A 143 -0.57 19.00 4.21
C GLU A 143 -0.37 18.38 2.82
N GLU A 144 -0.88 19.07 1.79
CA GLU A 144 -0.57 18.72 0.40
C GLU A 144 0.91 19.00 0.15
N SER A 145 1.75 17.98 0.28
CA SER A 145 3.11 18.06 -0.26
C SER A 145 3.01 18.03 -1.78
N PRO A 146 3.77 18.89 -2.52
CA PRO A 146 3.76 18.82 -3.98
C PRO A 146 4.13 17.38 -4.37
N LEU A 147 3.24 16.76 -5.16
CA LEU A 147 3.48 15.42 -5.71
C LEU A 147 4.82 15.45 -6.42
N GLN A 148 5.84 14.85 -5.81
CA GLN A 148 7.05 14.54 -6.55
C GLN A 148 6.67 13.41 -7.51
N GLU A 149 6.37 13.78 -8.76
CA GLU A 149 6.37 12.82 -9.86
C GLU A 149 7.78 12.23 -9.93
N GLN A 150 7.97 11.10 -9.29
CA GLN A 150 9.11 10.25 -9.57
C GLN A 150 8.77 9.50 -10.86
N VAL A 151 9.17 10.13 -11.97
CA VAL A 151 9.25 9.50 -13.30
C VAL A 151 10.24 8.33 -13.27
#